data_eab94ba7e85dcba39929f00e50ac05be
#
_entry.id   eab94ba7e85dcba39929f00e50ac05be
#
_cell.length_a   1.000
_cell.length_b   1.000
_cell.length_c   1.000
_cell.angle_alpha   90.00
_cell.angle_beta   90.00
_cell.angle_gamma   90.00
#
_symmetry.space_group_name_H-M   'P 1'
#
loop_
_entity.id
_entity.type
_entity.pdbx_description
1 polymer ?
#
loop_
_entity_poly.entity_id
_entity_poly.type
_entity_poly.pdbx_seq_one_letter_code
_entity_poly.pdbx_strand_id
1 'polypeptide(L)'
;MNRNAYQIPRRTFLKGAGVSLALPFLEIMKPAVSHAKTESAKADPVRLCVLYKGCGVNPHSWDIVGGTETEFELSKILRPLAPVQKDIVVLGNLDNDGVSSHMDAPGTFMSATKHKDANRYSFDQRIADYIGHQTPIKSVQLTADNVWKAHPWLNILSYDRSHQPLRGQHDPQSAFDLIFKNAAQATRQMELASVLDGVRDASSSLLRKASSQDRQVLQQYFDSLRDVEKSIERARANGQVTAADPKLAEIDPTLEVGNLGERVKSMMDLITLAFWTDSTRVASCMLANTNSRIHYDFMGVNAEFHYVSHHVRNKKVLPAYDSINMWHTAQLRYLIEKMKTLPDGSGTLFDNSLILWGSGIKHGDYHSLTDLPVVLAGGGGGQVELGRHVRYPEARPFGNLLLTLMKLMGAPAESIGDSTGLLPGISSKANFKPVNPDDGSWKITQCDGQTLTAKGLLRIEIEREQEYYLLRLSDKSDLMIRIPFMNNHRLRFDRNVGKVVEVTGQYKVIDGKKTLVSLKAAKAP
;
A
#
# COMPACT_ATOMS: atom_id res chain seq x y z
N MET A 1 52.48 -4.93 -7.01
CA MET A 1 51.72 -5.95 -7.72
C MET A 1 50.40 -5.32 -8.17
N ASN A 2 50.28 -5.02 -9.47
CA ASN A 2 49.06 -4.48 -10.06
C ASN A 2 47.98 -5.57 -10.07
N ARG A 3 47.09 -5.60 -9.08
CA ARG A 3 45.85 -6.33 -9.19
C ARG A 3 44.98 -5.57 -10.16
N ASN A 4 44.95 -5.94 -11.43
CA ASN A 4 43.86 -5.58 -12.32
C ASN A 4 42.58 -6.08 -11.65
N ALA A 5 41.85 -5.17 -10.96
CA ALA A 5 40.58 -5.51 -10.34
C ALA A 5 39.65 -5.99 -11.45
N TYR A 6 39.21 -7.24 -11.36
CA TYR A 6 38.23 -7.78 -12.29
C TYR A 6 36.96 -6.95 -12.16
N GLN A 7 36.57 -6.30 -13.25
CA GLN A 7 35.39 -5.45 -13.31
C GLN A 7 34.36 -6.06 -14.24
N ILE A 8 33.09 -5.93 -13.86
CA ILE A 8 31.95 -6.32 -14.70
C ILE A 8 31.00 -5.12 -14.85
N PRO A 9 30.31 -5.01 -15.97
CA PRO A 9 29.27 -4.00 -16.15
C PRO A 9 28.17 -4.11 -15.11
N ARG A 10 27.57 -3.00 -14.70
CA ARG A 10 26.44 -2.97 -13.74
C ARG A 10 25.23 -3.83 -14.20
N ARG A 11 25.06 -4.02 -15.51
CA ARG A 11 24.02 -4.87 -16.12
C ARG A 11 24.57 -6.22 -16.54
N THR A 12 25.32 -6.87 -15.68
CA THR A 12 25.79 -8.23 -15.94
C THR A 12 24.71 -9.24 -15.61
N PHE A 13 24.48 -10.17 -16.52
CA PHE A 13 23.57 -11.28 -16.34
C PHE A 13 24.36 -12.58 -16.26
N LEU A 14 24.01 -13.45 -15.33
CA LEU A 14 24.40 -14.85 -15.37
C LEU A 14 23.56 -15.55 -16.43
N LYS A 15 24.21 -16.17 -17.40
CA LYS A 15 23.54 -16.86 -18.50
C LYS A 15 23.94 -18.33 -18.51
N GLY A 16 22.97 -19.19 -18.75
CA GLY A 16 23.19 -20.63 -18.93
C GLY A 16 21.87 -21.37 -19.12
N ALA A 17 21.87 -22.47 -19.84
CA ALA A 17 20.74 -23.39 -20.03
C ALA A 17 19.37 -22.69 -20.26
N GLY A 18 19.34 -21.61 -21.06
CA GLY A 18 18.09 -20.88 -21.33
C GLY A 18 17.65 -19.86 -20.27
N VAL A 19 18.45 -19.68 -19.22
CA VAL A 19 18.18 -18.76 -18.12
C VAL A 19 19.10 -17.53 -18.20
N SER A 20 18.60 -16.37 -17.82
CA SER A 20 19.38 -15.13 -17.73
C SER A 20 19.00 -14.41 -16.45
N LEU A 21 19.86 -14.51 -15.42
CA LEU A 21 19.65 -13.89 -14.12
C LEU A 21 20.38 -12.56 -14.04
N ALA A 22 19.65 -11.47 -13.79
CA ALA A 22 20.22 -10.20 -13.39
C ALA A 22 20.87 -10.33 -12.01
N LEU A 23 21.98 -9.64 -11.80
CA LEU A 23 22.71 -9.65 -10.54
C LEU A 23 22.37 -8.43 -9.69
N PRO A 24 22.36 -8.56 -8.36
CA PRO A 24 22.33 -7.40 -7.47
C PRO A 24 23.60 -6.57 -7.66
N PHE A 25 23.59 -5.34 -7.14
CA PHE A 25 24.75 -4.47 -7.23
C PHE A 25 25.93 -5.04 -6.44
N LEU A 26 27.08 -5.20 -7.11
CA LEU A 26 28.31 -5.75 -6.56
C LEU A 26 29.42 -4.68 -6.59
N GLU A 27 30.38 -4.78 -5.66
CA GLU A 27 31.52 -3.84 -5.64
C GLU A 27 32.36 -3.90 -6.92
N ILE A 28 32.49 -5.08 -7.51
CA ILE A 28 33.20 -5.28 -8.80
C ILE A 28 32.52 -4.58 -9.98
N MET A 29 31.31 -4.03 -9.80
CA MET A 29 30.59 -3.19 -10.79
C MET A 29 30.89 -1.69 -10.63
N LYS A 30 31.58 -1.29 -9.55
CA LYS A 30 31.99 0.11 -9.36
C LYS A 30 33.09 0.43 -10.36
N PRO A 31 33.05 1.61 -11.04
CA PRO A 31 34.15 2.02 -11.90
C PRO A 31 35.45 2.14 -11.07
N ALA A 32 36.58 1.71 -11.64
CA ALA A 32 37.87 1.97 -11.02
C ALA A 32 38.04 3.49 -10.86
N VAL A 33 38.38 3.92 -9.65
CA VAL A 33 38.61 5.35 -9.36
C VAL A 33 39.75 5.84 -10.26
N SER A 34 39.40 6.48 -11.37
CA SER A 34 40.37 7.34 -12.08
C SER A 34 40.47 8.63 -11.31
N HIS A 35 41.67 9.11 -11.04
CA HIS A 35 41.96 10.42 -10.41
C HIS A 35 41.56 11.60 -11.31
N ALA A 36 40.46 11.53 -12.04
CA ALA A 36 39.94 12.62 -12.85
C ALA A 36 38.62 13.10 -12.26
N LYS A 37 38.64 14.35 -11.81
CA LYS A 37 37.52 15.27 -11.46
C LYS A 37 36.14 14.63 -11.23
N THR A 38 35.66 14.77 -10.00
CA THR A 38 34.29 14.70 -9.50
C THR A 38 33.19 14.87 -10.57
N GLU A 39 32.88 13.81 -11.30
CA GLU A 39 31.51 13.60 -11.71
C GLU A 39 30.78 13.16 -10.42
N SER A 40 29.75 13.90 -10.05
CA SER A 40 28.90 13.57 -8.89
C SER A 40 28.50 12.09 -8.99
N ALA A 41 28.85 11.31 -7.97
CA ALA A 41 28.48 9.90 -7.92
C ALA A 41 26.98 9.81 -8.24
N LYS A 42 26.64 9.11 -9.31
CA LYS A 42 25.25 8.97 -9.74
C LYS A 42 24.48 8.36 -8.57
N ALA A 43 23.46 9.06 -8.08
CA ALA A 43 22.63 8.60 -6.97
C ALA A 43 22.10 7.18 -7.24
N ASP A 44 21.97 6.40 -6.18
CA ASP A 44 21.39 5.06 -6.29
C ASP A 44 19.95 5.15 -6.83
N PRO A 45 19.52 4.18 -7.67
CA PRO A 45 18.20 4.25 -8.29
C PRO A 45 17.09 4.10 -7.26
N VAL A 46 16.12 5.00 -7.31
CA VAL A 46 14.91 4.89 -6.51
C VAL A 46 13.90 3.95 -7.18
N ARG A 47 13.19 3.17 -6.38
CA ARG A 47 12.18 2.19 -6.83
C ARG A 47 10.82 2.51 -6.23
N LEU A 48 9.76 2.23 -6.95
CA LEU A 48 8.38 2.41 -6.49
C LEU A 48 7.66 1.07 -6.40
N CYS A 49 7.15 0.76 -5.22
CA CYS A 49 6.22 -0.34 -4.98
C CYS A 49 4.85 0.20 -4.54
N VAL A 50 3.79 -0.19 -5.22
CA VAL A 50 2.41 0.11 -4.78
C VAL A 50 1.76 -1.16 -4.28
N LEU A 51 1.37 -1.18 -3.01
CA LEU A 51 0.63 -2.25 -2.37
C LEU A 51 -0.81 -1.80 -2.14
N TYR A 52 -1.72 -2.30 -2.95
CA TYR A 52 -3.13 -1.96 -2.84
C TYR A 52 -3.89 -3.05 -2.09
N LYS A 53 -4.70 -2.65 -1.11
CA LYS A 53 -5.68 -3.52 -0.47
C LYS A 53 -7.08 -2.97 -0.70
N GLY A 54 -8.00 -3.84 -1.09
CA GLY A 54 -9.41 -3.50 -1.28
C GLY A 54 -10.18 -3.28 0.02
N CYS A 55 -11.48 -3.06 -0.11
CA CYS A 55 -12.47 -3.11 0.96
C CYS A 55 -12.32 -2.11 2.11
N GLY A 56 -11.47 -1.07 1.99
CA GLY A 56 -11.33 -0.04 3.03
C GLY A 56 -10.87 -0.56 4.40
N VAL A 57 -11.11 0.23 5.43
CA VAL A 57 -10.79 -0.08 6.83
C VAL A 57 -12.00 0.23 7.72
N ASN A 58 -11.98 -0.28 8.94
CA ASN A 58 -12.80 0.23 10.03
C ASN A 58 -12.15 1.52 10.55
N PRO A 59 -12.75 2.71 10.36
CA PRO A 59 -12.13 3.98 10.76
C PRO A 59 -11.76 4.04 12.25
N HIS A 60 -12.57 3.43 13.12
CA HIS A 60 -12.29 3.40 14.57
C HIS A 60 -11.03 2.65 14.94
N SER A 61 -10.74 1.61 14.16
CA SER A 61 -9.55 0.78 14.39
C SER A 61 -8.36 1.28 13.56
N TRP A 62 -8.58 2.19 12.61
CA TRP A 62 -7.55 2.77 11.75
C TRP A 62 -7.03 4.11 12.26
N ASP A 63 -7.93 5.01 12.69
CA ASP A 63 -7.57 6.40 12.99
C ASP A 63 -6.62 6.48 14.20
N ILE A 64 -5.53 7.22 14.02
CA ILE A 64 -4.62 7.58 15.11
C ILE A 64 -5.24 8.78 15.83
N VAL A 65 -5.42 8.63 17.13
CA VAL A 65 -6.05 9.65 17.97
C VAL A 65 -5.02 10.23 18.93
N GLY A 66 -4.79 11.54 18.84
CA GLY A 66 -3.83 12.23 19.69
C GLY A 66 -2.37 12.05 19.26
N GLY A 67 -1.45 12.53 20.10
CA GLY A 67 -0.02 12.56 19.80
C GLY A 67 0.41 13.74 18.94
N THR A 68 1.69 13.75 18.60
CA THR A 68 2.30 14.71 17.68
C THR A 68 2.66 14.01 16.37
N GLU A 69 3.25 14.74 15.44
CA GLU A 69 3.73 14.18 14.18
C GLU A 69 4.76 13.05 14.38
N THR A 70 5.58 13.14 15.42
CA THR A 70 6.66 12.16 15.71
C THR A 70 6.42 11.30 16.93
N GLU A 71 5.49 11.69 17.82
CA GLU A 71 5.15 10.99 19.03
C GLU A 71 3.66 10.61 18.99
N PHE A 72 3.36 9.43 18.50
CA PHE A 72 2.00 8.91 18.35
C PHE A 72 1.94 7.41 18.63
N GLU A 73 0.78 6.95 19.05
CA GLU A 73 0.49 5.53 19.20
C GLU A 73 -0.20 4.99 17.96
N LEU A 74 0.29 3.85 17.48
CA LEU A 74 -0.35 3.17 16.35
C LEU A 74 -1.73 2.65 16.76
N SER A 75 -2.71 2.91 15.91
CA SER A 75 -4.06 2.40 16.06
C SER A 75 -4.10 0.87 15.98
N LYS A 76 -5.24 0.26 16.30
CA LYS A 76 -5.40 -1.20 16.32
C LYS A 76 -4.95 -1.86 15.02
N ILE A 77 -5.42 -1.35 13.86
CA ILE A 77 -5.08 -1.92 12.54
C ILE A 77 -3.60 -1.69 12.20
N LEU A 78 -3.01 -0.58 12.63
CA LEU A 78 -1.61 -0.25 12.37
C LEU A 78 -0.63 -0.91 13.34
N ARG A 79 -1.10 -1.49 14.46
CA ARG A 79 -0.23 -2.10 15.49
C ARG A 79 0.78 -3.12 14.95
N PRO A 80 0.50 -3.94 13.93
CA PRO A 80 1.50 -4.83 13.34
C PRO A 80 2.75 -4.11 12.81
N LEU A 81 2.67 -2.80 12.52
CA LEU A 81 3.78 -1.96 12.06
C LEU A 81 4.66 -1.42 13.22
N ALA A 82 4.35 -1.71 14.48
CA ALA A 82 5.10 -1.18 15.62
C ALA A 82 6.62 -1.42 15.54
N PRO A 83 7.14 -2.59 15.12
CA PRO A 83 8.58 -2.81 14.98
C PRO A 83 9.24 -1.94 13.89
N VAL A 84 8.47 -1.44 12.95
CA VAL A 84 8.91 -0.60 11.82
C VAL A 84 8.27 0.80 11.83
N GLN A 85 7.78 1.25 12.99
CA GLN A 85 7.11 2.56 13.10
C GLN A 85 8.02 3.72 12.67
N LYS A 86 9.32 3.59 12.88
CA LYS A 86 10.32 4.59 12.46
C LYS A 86 10.58 4.60 10.94
N ASP A 87 10.09 3.59 10.25
CA ASP A 87 10.31 3.36 8.81
C ASP A 87 9.10 3.76 7.96
N ILE A 88 8.06 4.34 8.57
CA ILE A 88 6.80 4.67 7.89
C ILE A 88 6.36 6.12 8.11
N VAL A 89 5.53 6.61 7.19
CA VAL A 89 4.71 7.82 7.37
C VAL A 89 3.25 7.41 7.22
N VAL A 90 2.46 7.57 8.27
CA VAL A 90 1.00 7.43 8.18
C VAL A 90 0.44 8.77 7.74
N LEU A 91 -0.30 8.78 6.64
CA LEU A 91 -0.87 10.00 6.06
C LEU A 91 -2.38 10.07 6.35
N GLY A 92 -2.85 11.19 6.82
CA GLY A 92 -4.26 11.41 7.11
C GLY A 92 -4.82 12.67 6.46
N ASN A 93 -6.14 12.66 6.26
CA ASN A 93 -6.90 13.74 5.63
C ASN A 93 -6.53 13.94 4.15
N LEU A 94 -6.32 12.82 3.44
CA LEU A 94 -6.16 12.79 1.98
C LEU A 94 -7.47 12.31 1.35
N ASP A 95 -8.06 13.14 0.52
CA ASP A 95 -9.35 12.89 -0.14
C ASP A 95 -9.13 12.55 -1.61
N ASN A 96 -9.96 11.67 -2.16
CA ASN A 96 -10.00 11.37 -3.57
C ASN A 96 -11.32 11.89 -4.17
N ASP A 97 -11.24 12.56 -5.29
CA ASP A 97 -12.44 13.03 -6.02
C ASP A 97 -12.87 11.97 -7.04
N GLY A 98 -13.59 10.97 -6.58
CA GLY A 98 -13.99 9.83 -7.40
C GLY A 98 -15.44 9.42 -7.22
N VAL A 99 -15.79 8.25 -7.77
CA VAL A 99 -17.06 7.58 -7.52
C VAL A 99 -16.94 6.71 -6.28
N SER A 100 -17.83 6.90 -5.33
CA SER A 100 -17.91 6.11 -4.08
C SER A 100 -18.38 4.68 -4.40
N SER A 101 -17.45 3.79 -4.71
CA SER A 101 -17.74 2.43 -5.12
C SER A 101 -16.53 1.53 -4.91
N HIS A 102 -16.77 0.27 -4.56
CA HIS A 102 -15.71 -0.74 -4.57
C HIS A 102 -15.06 -0.89 -5.95
N MET A 103 -15.87 -0.83 -7.02
CA MET A 103 -15.40 -1.15 -8.38
C MET A 103 -14.43 -0.11 -8.93
N ASP A 104 -14.61 1.16 -8.57
CA ASP A 104 -13.83 2.27 -9.11
C ASP A 104 -12.62 2.61 -8.25
N ALA A 105 -12.63 2.19 -7.00
CA ALA A 105 -11.61 2.51 -6.01
C ALA A 105 -10.16 2.19 -6.44
N PRO A 106 -9.85 1.04 -7.08
CA PRO A 106 -8.47 0.75 -7.50
C PRO A 106 -7.96 1.73 -8.56
N GLY A 107 -8.74 1.95 -9.61
CA GLY A 107 -8.38 2.87 -10.70
C GLY A 107 -8.24 4.31 -10.23
N THR A 108 -9.14 4.75 -9.35
CA THR A 108 -9.11 6.11 -8.76
C THR A 108 -7.91 6.28 -7.82
N PHE A 109 -7.56 5.25 -7.05
CA PHE A 109 -6.35 5.25 -6.20
C PHE A 109 -5.07 5.42 -7.03
N MET A 110 -5.01 4.83 -8.21
CA MET A 110 -3.81 4.88 -9.07
C MET A 110 -3.74 6.10 -9.97
N SER A 111 -4.84 6.81 -10.19
CA SER A 111 -4.90 7.93 -11.15
C SER A 111 -5.38 9.24 -10.56
N ALA A 112 -6.00 9.22 -9.38
CA ALA A 112 -6.70 10.36 -8.76
C ALA A 112 -7.72 10.99 -9.73
N THR A 113 -8.36 10.18 -10.60
CA THR A 113 -9.35 10.64 -11.57
C THR A 113 -10.71 10.01 -11.33
N LYS A 114 -11.78 10.73 -11.71
CA LYS A 114 -13.14 10.21 -11.66
C LYS A 114 -13.31 9.04 -12.64
N HIS A 115 -14.11 8.06 -12.26
CA HIS A 115 -14.38 6.88 -13.10
C HIS A 115 -14.86 7.22 -14.52
N LYS A 116 -15.68 8.26 -14.67
CA LYS A 116 -16.22 8.68 -15.95
C LYS A 116 -15.24 9.40 -16.86
N ASP A 117 -14.13 9.87 -16.30
CA ASP A 117 -13.08 10.50 -17.08
C ASP A 117 -12.25 9.41 -17.72
N ALA A 118 -12.22 9.35 -19.04
CA ALA A 118 -11.51 8.35 -19.82
C ALA A 118 -9.99 8.31 -19.55
N ASN A 119 -9.47 9.23 -18.74
CA ASN A 119 -8.04 9.39 -18.49
C ASN A 119 -7.57 8.61 -17.26
N ARG A 120 -7.55 7.29 -17.35
CA ARG A 120 -7.06 6.40 -16.29
C ARG A 120 -5.55 6.10 -16.36
N TYR A 121 -4.77 6.87 -17.10
CA TYR A 121 -3.33 6.68 -17.14
C TYR A 121 -2.74 6.78 -15.72
N SER A 122 -2.39 5.64 -15.15
CA SER A 122 -2.00 5.51 -13.75
C SER A 122 -0.60 6.08 -13.47
N PHE A 123 -0.38 6.58 -12.26
CA PHE A 123 0.87 7.25 -11.90
C PHE A 123 2.10 6.34 -11.98
N ASP A 124 1.94 5.06 -11.62
CA ASP A 124 3.00 4.06 -11.72
C ASP A 124 3.43 3.86 -13.19
N GLN A 125 2.47 3.87 -14.12
CA GLN A 125 2.78 3.74 -15.55
C GLN A 125 3.35 5.04 -16.15
N ARG A 126 2.96 6.21 -15.64
CA ARG A 126 3.62 7.48 -15.99
C ARG A 126 5.08 7.47 -15.58
N ILE A 127 5.40 6.97 -14.38
CA ILE A 127 6.77 6.76 -13.93
C ILE A 127 7.47 5.73 -14.80
N ALA A 128 6.84 4.58 -15.05
CA ALA A 128 7.41 3.51 -15.86
C ALA A 128 7.69 3.94 -17.30
N ASP A 129 6.86 4.79 -17.91
CA ASP A 129 7.12 5.36 -19.24
C ASP A 129 8.35 6.26 -19.26
N TYR A 130 8.64 6.92 -18.14
CA TYR A 130 9.79 7.81 -18.04
C TYR A 130 11.10 7.06 -17.74
N ILE A 131 11.11 6.16 -16.74
CA ILE A 131 12.34 5.48 -16.29
C ILE A 131 12.50 4.05 -16.79
N GLY A 132 11.46 3.42 -17.32
CA GLY A 132 11.44 1.99 -17.63
C GLY A 132 12.41 1.56 -18.75
N HIS A 133 12.92 2.51 -19.56
CA HIS A 133 14.00 2.25 -20.51
C HIS A 133 15.35 1.95 -19.80
N GLN A 134 15.45 2.21 -18.51
CA GLN A 134 16.65 1.98 -17.70
C GLN A 134 16.72 0.57 -17.12
N THR A 135 15.69 -0.25 -17.28
CA THR A 135 15.60 -1.61 -16.74
C THR A 135 15.13 -2.60 -17.81
N PRO A 136 15.45 -3.91 -17.66
CA PRO A 136 14.97 -4.93 -18.58
C PRO A 136 13.45 -5.02 -18.68
N ILE A 137 12.75 -4.79 -17.56
CA ILE A 137 11.30 -4.83 -17.46
C ILE A 137 10.83 -3.43 -17.05
N LYS A 138 9.97 -2.85 -17.85
CA LYS A 138 9.46 -1.49 -17.65
C LYS A 138 8.73 -1.34 -16.31
N SER A 139 7.85 -2.29 -16.00
CA SER A 139 7.09 -2.37 -14.74
C SER A 139 6.52 -3.76 -14.56
N VAL A 140 6.23 -4.14 -13.30
CA VAL A 140 5.63 -5.42 -12.94
C VAL A 140 4.30 -5.18 -12.24
N GLN A 141 3.23 -5.83 -12.73
CA GLN A 141 1.91 -5.81 -12.12
C GLN A 141 1.60 -7.20 -11.56
N LEU A 142 1.28 -7.27 -10.27
CA LEU A 142 0.94 -8.49 -9.56
C LEU A 142 -0.43 -8.39 -8.89
N THR A 143 -1.07 -9.52 -8.68
CA THR A 143 -2.27 -9.62 -7.87
C THR A 143 -2.27 -10.92 -7.07
N ALA A 144 -2.50 -10.84 -5.78
CA ALA A 144 -2.58 -12.00 -4.92
C ALA A 144 -4.01 -12.51 -4.74
N ASP A 145 -5.00 -11.71 -5.11
CA ASP A 145 -6.41 -12.07 -5.02
C ASP A 145 -6.90 -12.84 -6.25
N ASN A 146 -8.02 -13.52 -6.10
CA ASN A 146 -8.65 -14.27 -7.16
C ASN A 146 -9.11 -13.36 -8.30
N VAL A 147 -8.90 -13.81 -9.53
CA VAL A 147 -9.41 -13.14 -10.71
C VAL A 147 -10.84 -13.60 -10.97
N TRP A 148 -11.80 -12.73 -10.79
CA TRP A 148 -13.19 -13.04 -11.08
C TRP A 148 -13.47 -12.87 -12.57
N LYS A 149 -13.77 -13.97 -13.28
CA LYS A 149 -14.00 -13.95 -14.74
C LYS A 149 -15.12 -13.00 -15.17
N ALA A 150 -16.19 -12.91 -14.39
CA ALA A 150 -17.32 -12.03 -14.69
C ALA A 150 -16.97 -10.54 -14.55
N HIS A 151 -15.97 -10.21 -13.73
CA HIS A 151 -15.58 -8.83 -13.44
C HIS A 151 -14.05 -8.66 -13.41
N PRO A 152 -13.34 -8.91 -14.53
CA PRO A 152 -11.88 -8.92 -14.56
C PRO A 152 -11.25 -7.55 -14.23
N TRP A 153 -11.99 -6.45 -14.34
CA TRP A 153 -11.54 -5.10 -13.99
C TRP A 153 -11.33 -4.89 -12.48
N LEU A 154 -11.92 -5.73 -11.61
CA LEU A 154 -11.71 -5.64 -10.17
C LEU A 154 -10.25 -5.92 -9.75
N ASN A 155 -9.50 -6.62 -10.59
CA ASN A 155 -8.10 -6.96 -10.36
C ASN A 155 -7.11 -6.07 -11.14
N ILE A 156 -7.57 -4.91 -11.62
CA ILE A 156 -6.74 -3.99 -12.39
C ILE A 156 -6.40 -2.78 -11.54
N LEU A 157 -5.10 -2.57 -11.30
CA LEU A 157 -4.56 -1.38 -10.68
C LEU A 157 -4.05 -0.39 -11.73
N SER A 158 -3.25 -0.89 -12.66
CA SER A 158 -2.46 -0.06 -13.57
C SER A 158 -3.10 0.07 -14.94
N TYR A 159 -3.00 1.26 -15.51
CA TYR A 159 -3.49 1.58 -16.86
C TYR A 159 -2.39 2.30 -17.63
N ASP A 160 -2.15 1.88 -18.86
CA ASP A 160 -1.14 2.46 -19.74
C ASP A 160 -1.54 3.84 -20.30
N ARG A 161 -0.65 4.43 -21.11
CA ARG A 161 -0.87 5.74 -21.73
C ARG A 161 -2.07 5.77 -22.68
N SER A 162 -2.45 4.63 -23.24
CA SER A 162 -3.63 4.45 -24.08
C SER A 162 -4.87 4.10 -23.27
N HIS A 163 -4.80 4.23 -21.93
CA HIS A 163 -5.86 3.90 -20.97
C HIS A 163 -6.25 2.42 -20.98
N GLN A 164 -5.37 1.55 -21.52
CA GLN A 164 -5.62 0.12 -21.52
C GLN A 164 -5.23 -0.48 -20.16
N PRO A 165 -6.05 -1.39 -19.63
CA PRO A 165 -5.79 -2.04 -18.35
C PRO A 165 -4.60 -3.00 -18.46
N LEU A 166 -3.68 -2.91 -17.52
CA LEU A 166 -2.57 -3.84 -17.36
C LEU A 166 -2.94 -4.90 -16.30
N ARG A 167 -3.09 -6.13 -16.75
CA ARG A 167 -3.47 -7.24 -15.86
C ARG A 167 -2.29 -7.66 -15.00
N GLY A 168 -2.52 -7.77 -13.68
CA GLY A 168 -1.55 -8.32 -12.75
C GLY A 168 -1.39 -9.83 -12.93
N GLN A 169 -0.14 -10.31 -12.82
CA GLN A 169 0.15 -11.74 -12.73
C GLN A 169 -0.32 -12.24 -11.36
N HIS A 170 -1.15 -13.29 -11.36
CA HIS A 170 -1.68 -13.89 -10.12
C HIS A 170 -0.99 -15.20 -9.74
N ASP A 171 -0.40 -15.89 -10.71
CA ASP A 171 0.39 -17.08 -10.47
C ASP A 171 1.84 -16.70 -10.17
N PRO A 172 2.36 -17.01 -8.96
CA PRO A 172 3.74 -16.68 -8.59
C PRO A 172 4.80 -17.27 -9.54
N GLN A 173 4.54 -18.43 -10.15
CA GLN A 173 5.47 -19.00 -11.12
C GLN A 173 5.51 -18.18 -12.42
N SER A 174 4.36 -17.80 -12.93
CA SER A 174 4.28 -16.94 -14.12
C SER A 174 4.93 -15.57 -13.86
N ALA A 175 4.78 -15.02 -12.65
CA ALA A 175 5.45 -13.80 -12.23
C ALA A 175 6.97 -13.98 -12.14
N PHE A 176 7.41 -15.10 -11.57
CA PHE A 176 8.83 -15.49 -11.53
C PHE A 176 9.42 -15.62 -12.94
N ASP A 177 8.71 -16.32 -13.81
CA ASP A 177 9.15 -16.55 -15.19
C ASP A 177 9.24 -15.22 -15.97
N LEU A 178 8.29 -14.31 -15.77
CA LEU A 178 8.32 -12.96 -16.34
C LEU A 178 9.58 -12.18 -15.91
N ILE A 179 9.97 -12.30 -14.65
CA ILE A 179 11.07 -11.52 -14.07
C ILE A 179 12.43 -12.15 -14.42
N PHE A 180 12.54 -13.47 -14.43
CA PHE A 180 13.84 -14.19 -14.47
C PHE A 180 14.06 -15.04 -15.72
N LYS A 181 13.04 -15.33 -16.54
CA LYS A 181 13.19 -16.08 -17.79
C LYS A 181 13.05 -15.17 -18.99
N ASN A 182 13.93 -15.28 -19.96
CA ASN A 182 13.84 -14.54 -21.21
C ASN A 182 12.60 -14.95 -22.02
N ALA A 183 11.77 -13.98 -22.42
CA ALA A 183 10.57 -14.19 -23.23
C ALA A 183 10.85 -14.96 -24.55
N ALA A 184 12.04 -14.81 -25.13
CA ALA A 184 12.45 -15.53 -26.35
C ALA A 184 12.70 -17.04 -26.15
N GLN A 185 12.77 -17.53 -24.92
CA GLN A 185 13.09 -18.92 -24.59
C GLN A 185 11.98 -19.65 -23.84
N ALA A 186 10.90 -18.97 -23.48
CA ALA A 186 9.71 -19.53 -22.84
C ALA A 186 9.02 -20.64 -23.69
N THR A 187 9.34 -20.74 -24.97
CA THR A 187 8.78 -21.74 -25.90
C THR A 187 9.52 -23.09 -25.86
N ARG A 188 10.67 -23.20 -25.19
CA ARG A 188 11.31 -24.48 -24.91
C ARG A 188 11.06 -24.85 -23.45
N GLN A 189 10.11 -25.73 -23.20
CA GLN A 189 9.93 -26.45 -21.94
C GLN A 189 11.24 -27.18 -21.56
N MET A 190 12.15 -26.47 -20.93
CA MET A 190 13.16 -27.12 -20.11
C MET A 190 12.61 -27.13 -18.69
N GLU A 191 12.22 -28.29 -18.22
CA GLU A 191 11.99 -28.62 -16.81
C GLU A 191 13.33 -28.55 -16.07
N LEU A 192 13.82 -27.33 -15.82
CA LEU A 192 14.91 -27.15 -14.86
C LEU A 192 14.29 -27.22 -13.46
N ALA A 193 14.80 -28.11 -12.64
CA ALA A 193 14.38 -28.22 -11.23
C ALA A 193 14.64 -26.90 -10.45
N SER A 194 15.59 -26.08 -10.92
CA SER A 194 15.86 -24.74 -10.38
C SER A 194 16.49 -23.86 -11.46
N VAL A 195 16.13 -22.56 -11.45
CA VAL A 195 16.78 -21.55 -12.30
C VAL A 195 18.29 -21.45 -11.99
N LEU A 196 18.67 -21.67 -10.73
CA LEU A 196 20.08 -21.68 -10.30
C LEU A 196 20.90 -22.81 -10.92
N ASP A 197 20.29 -23.98 -11.16
CA ASP A 197 20.98 -25.08 -11.82
C ASP A 197 21.36 -24.72 -13.27
N GLY A 198 20.50 -23.93 -13.94
CA GLY A 198 20.75 -23.41 -15.28
C GLY A 198 21.94 -22.46 -15.38
N VAL A 199 22.33 -21.79 -14.30
CA VAL A 199 23.45 -20.83 -14.27
C VAL A 199 24.59 -21.25 -13.36
N ARG A 200 24.64 -22.51 -12.94
CA ARG A 200 25.57 -23.05 -11.95
C ARG A 200 27.05 -22.77 -12.26
N ASP A 201 27.47 -23.00 -13.49
CA ASP A 201 28.86 -22.80 -13.89
C ASP A 201 29.24 -21.31 -13.92
N ALA A 202 28.35 -20.46 -14.42
CA ALA A 202 28.52 -19.01 -14.46
C ALA A 202 28.59 -18.45 -13.03
N SER A 203 27.70 -18.89 -12.14
CA SER A 203 27.66 -18.45 -10.73
C SER A 203 28.93 -18.87 -9.98
N SER A 204 29.39 -20.14 -10.16
CA SER A 204 30.61 -20.64 -9.57
C SER A 204 31.86 -19.91 -10.06
N SER A 205 31.90 -19.54 -11.35
CA SER A 205 32.99 -18.74 -11.92
C SER A 205 33.02 -17.33 -11.33
N LEU A 206 31.84 -16.70 -11.18
CA LEU A 206 31.73 -15.37 -10.59
C LEU A 206 32.16 -15.35 -9.12
N LEU A 207 31.68 -16.33 -8.31
CA LEU A 207 32.04 -16.45 -6.90
C LEU A 207 33.56 -16.60 -6.68
N ARG A 208 34.29 -17.29 -7.56
CA ARG A 208 35.76 -17.41 -7.48
C ARG A 208 36.48 -16.07 -7.70
N LYS A 209 35.88 -15.17 -8.49
CA LYS A 209 36.47 -13.86 -8.87
C LYS A 209 36.02 -12.74 -7.95
N ALA A 210 34.92 -12.92 -7.23
CA ALA A 210 34.31 -11.93 -6.36
C ALA A 210 35.13 -11.68 -5.09
N SER A 211 35.04 -10.43 -4.58
CA SER A 211 35.54 -10.06 -3.26
C SER A 211 34.81 -10.83 -2.15
N SER A 212 35.30 -10.80 -0.91
CA SER A 212 34.59 -11.41 0.22
C SER A 212 33.20 -10.80 0.42
N GLN A 213 33.07 -9.49 0.25
CA GLN A 213 31.81 -8.75 0.38
C GLN A 213 30.85 -9.11 -0.77
N ASP A 214 31.31 -9.10 -2.01
CA ASP A 214 30.50 -9.50 -3.17
C ASP A 214 30.04 -10.96 -3.08
N ARG A 215 30.89 -11.84 -2.53
CA ARG A 215 30.50 -13.22 -2.27
C ARG A 215 29.35 -13.37 -1.29
N GLN A 216 29.32 -12.55 -0.23
CA GLN A 216 28.20 -12.53 0.72
C GLN A 216 26.91 -12.08 0.03
N VAL A 217 26.96 -10.99 -0.74
CA VAL A 217 25.82 -10.49 -1.50
C VAL A 217 25.30 -11.54 -2.49
N LEU A 218 26.20 -12.17 -3.24
CA LEU A 218 25.86 -13.23 -4.19
C LEU A 218 25.25 -14.45 -3.50
N GLN A 219 25.81 -14.88 -2.37
CA GLN A 219 25.26 -15.99 -1.61
C GLN A 219 23.85 -15.67 -1.09
N GLN A 220 23.66 -14.50 -0.49
CA GLN A 220 22.35 -14.03 -0.04
C GLN A 220 21.34 -13.97 -1.20
N TYR A 221 21.79 -13.55 -2.38
CA TYR A 221 20.96 -13.52 -3.58
C TYR A 221 20.52 -14.92 -4.01
N PHE A 222 21.46 -15.86 -4.10
CA PHE A 222 21.14 -17.23 -4.50
C PHE A 222 20.24 -17.94 -3.48
N ASP A 223 20.47 -17.70 -2.19
CA ASP A 223 19.62 -18.25 -1.11
C ASP A 223 18.21 -17.65 -1.20
N SER A 224 18.09 -16.34 -1.40
CA SER A 224 16.79 -15.67 -1.57
C SER A 224 16.03 -16.17 -2.79
N LEU A 225 16.74 -16.41 -3.91
CA LEU A 225 16.13 -16.96 -5.13
C LEU A 225 15.60 -18.38 -4.90
N ARG A 226 16.40 -19.22 -4.21
CA ARG A 226 16.00 -20.58 -3.86
C ARG A 226 14.82 -20.62 -2.88
N ASP A 227 14.76 -19.68 -1.95
CA ASP A 227 13.64 -19.57 -1.02
C ASP A 227 12.34 -19.18 -1.74
N VAL A 228 12.42 -18.32 -2.76
CA VAL A 228 11.26 -17.99 -3.62
C VAL A 228 10.82 -19.21 -4.42
N GLU A 229 11.74 -19.95 -5.06
CA GLU A 229 11.42 -21.20 -5.76
C GLU A 229 10.67 -22.17 -4.84
N LYS A 230 11.21 -22.42 -3.63
CA LYS A 230 10.56 -23.29 -2.62
C LYS A 230 9.20 -22.73 -2.14
N SER A 231 9.06 -21.42 -2.04
CA SER A 231 7.78 -20.79 -1.66
C SER A 231 6.71 -21.00 -2.74
N ILE A 232 7.09 -20.88 -4.01
CA ILE A 232 6.23 -21.15 -5.16
C ILE A 232 5.82 -22.63 -5.19
N GLU A 233 6.78 -23.55 -4.98
CA GLU A 233 6.48 -24.99 -4.91
C GLU A 233 5.50 -25.32 -3.78
N ARG A 234 5.70 -24.75 -2.58
CA ARG A 234 4.77 -24.92 -1.45
C ARG A 234 3.39 -24.36 -1.75
N ALA A 235 3.31 -23.17 -2.34
CA ALA A 235 2.05 -22.55 -2.73
C ALA A 235 1.27 -23.44 -3.71
N ARG A 236 1.97 -24.09 -4.66
CA ARG A 236 1.38 -25.06 -5.59
C ARG A 236 0.95 -26.36 -4.90
N ALA A 237 1.81 -26.93 -4.05
CA ALA A 237 1.49 -28.17 -3.34
C ALA A 237 0.29 -28.02 -2.40
N ASN A 238 0.14 -26.87 -1.76
CA ASN A 238 -0.97 -26.58 -0.84
C ASN A 238 -2.25 -26.14 -1.56
N GLY A 239 -2.19 -25.80 -2.85
CA GLY A 239 -3.32 -25.34 -3.66
C GLY A 239 -4.26 -26.43 -4.15
N GLN A 240 -3.93 -27.70 -3.94
CA GLN A 240 -4.78 -28.84 -4.37
C GLN A 240 -5.95 -29.13 -3.43
N VAL A 241 -6.41 -28.18 -2.64
CA VAL A 241 -7.67 -28.35 -1.89
C VAL A 241 -8.83 -28.09 -2.84
N THR A 242 -9.47 -29.19 -3.22
CA THR A 242 -10.63 -29.25 -4.11
C THR A 242 -11.73 -28.25 -3.71
N ALA A 243 -12.06 -27.36 -4.64
CA ALA A 243 -13.21 -26.48 -4.54
C ALA A 243 -14.50 -27.33 -4.49
N ALA A 244 -15.06 -27.50 -3.31
CA ALA A 244 -16.34 -28.18 -3.11
C ALA A 244 -17.56 -27.23 -3.22
N ASP A 245 -17.36 -25.93 -3.46
CA ASP A 245 -18.43 -24.95 -3.55
C ASP A 245 -18.77 -24.63 -5.03
N PRO A 246 -20.01 -24.92 -5.50
CA PRO A 246 -20.46 -24.59 -6.85
C PRO A 246 -20.38 -23.09 -7.19
N LYS A 247 -20.43 -22.19 -6.20
CA LYS A 247 -20.25 -20.74 -6.39
C LYS A 247 -18.81 -20.38 -6.75
N LEU A 248 -17.84 -21.21 -6.42
CA LEU A 248 -16.44 -21.06 -6.82
C LEU A 248 -16.21 -21.43 -8.28
N ALA A 249 -17.13 -22.13 -8.93
CA ALA A 249 -17.05 -22.44 -10.36
C ALA A 249 -17.24 -21.20 -11.27
N GLU A 250 -17.79 -20.11 -10.75
CA GLU A 250 -17.83 -18.80 -11.42
C GLU A 250 -16.50 -18.05 -11.30
N ILE A 251 -15.67 -18.42 -10.32
CA ILE A 251 -14.28 -17.98 -10.17
C ILE A 251 -13.45 -18.87 -11.10
N ASP A 252 -12.39 -18.34 -11.68
CA ASP A 252 -11.51 -19.11 -12.56
C ASP A 252 -11.14 -20.46 -11.89
N PRO A 253 -11.54 -21.62 -12.43
CA PRO A 253 -11.25 -22.91 -11.82
C PRO A 253 -9.74 -23.27 -11.81
N THR A 254 -8.91 -22.49 -12.53
CA THR A 254 -7.45 -22.59 -12.48
C THR A 254 -6.85 -21.82 -11.30
N LEU A 255 -7.66 -21.02 -10.60
CA LEU A 255 -7.27 -20.31 -9.40
C LEU A 255 -7.42 -21.25 -8.20
N GLU A 256 -6.30 -21.79 -7.81
CA GLU A 256 -6.19 -22.55 -6.57
C GLU A 256 -6.49 -21.61 -5.39
N VAL A 257 -7.62 -21.85 -4.73
CA VAL A 257 -8.12 -21.05 -3.59
C VAL A 257 -7.27 -21.27 -2.32
N GLY A 258 -6.24 -22.09 -2.39
CA GLY A 258 -5.38 -22.44 -1.28
C GLY A 258 -4.26 -21.42 -1.04
N ASN A 259 -4.21 -20.90 0.18
CA ASN A 259 -3.07 -20.19 0.76
C ASN A 259 -2.74 -18.78 0.22
N LEU A 260 -3.72 -17.85 0.36
CA LEU A 260 -3.49 -16.42 0.12
C LEU A 260 -2.20 -15.92 0.82
N GLY A 261 -1.92 -16.37 2.05
CA GLY A 261 -0.74 -15.96 2.81
C GLY A 261 0.57 -16.28 2.10
N GLU A 262 0.72 -17.51 1.62
CA GLU A 262 1.92 -17.92 0.87
C GLU A 262 2.02 -17.21 -0.48
N ARG A 263 0.90 -16.98 -1.16
CA ARG A 263 0.87 -16.25 -2.43
C ARG A 263 1.29 -14.80 -2.25
N VAL A 264 0.72 -14.10 -1.27
CA VAL A 264 1.11 -12.71 -0.95
C VAL A 264 2.59 -12.64 -0.62
N LYS A 265 3.09 -13.57 0.20
CA LYS A 265 4.50 -13.63 0.56
C LYS A 265 5.38 -13.84 -0.68
N SER A 266 5.04 -14.79 -1.55
CA SER A 266 5.77 -15.03 -2.80
C SER A 266 5.79 -13.78 -3.70
N MET A 267 4.67 -13.05 -3.81
CA MET A 267 4.62 -11.81 -4.58
C MET A 267 5.53 -10.71 -3.99
N MET A 268 5.57 -10.58 -2.64
CA MET A 268 6.48 -9.64 -1.97
C MET A 268 7.95 -10.00 -2.22
N ASP A 269 8.26 -11.28 -2.17
CA ASP A 269 9.61 -11.80 -2.41
C ASP A 269 10.05 -11.56 -3.86
N LEU A 270 9.14 -11.76 -4.82
CA LEU A 270 9.40 -11.49 -6.24
C LEU A 270 9.63 -9.99 -6.51
N ILE A 271 8.82 -9.10 -5.91
CA ILE A 271 9.05 -7.65 -6.00
C ILE A 271 10.43 -7.30 -5.42
N THR A 272 10.76 -7.84 -4.26
CA THR A 272 12.03 -7.58 -3.59
C THR A 272 13.21 -7.99 -4.47
N LEU A 273 13.19 -9.20 -5.03
CA LEU A 273 14.23 -9.67 -5.93
C LEU A 273 14.31 -8.87 -7.24
N ALA A 274 13.15 -8.53 -7.82
CA ALA A 274 13.11 -7.73 -9.05
C ALA A 274 13.72 -6.33 -8.85
N PHE A 275 13.50 -5.72 -7.69
CA PHE A 275 14.09 -4.43 -7.31
C PHE A 275 15.59 -4.57 -6.99
N TRP A 276 15.96 -5.58 -6.23
CA TRP A 276 17.35 -5.79 -5.84
C TRP A 276 18.27 -6.06 -7.02
N THR A 277 17.76 -6.75 -8.03
CA THR A 277 18.48 -7.01 -9.29
C THR A 277 18.35 -5.91 -10.34
N ASP A 278 17.65 -4.81 -10.02
CA ASP A 278 17.30 -3.74 -10.96
C ASP A 278 16.62 -4.27 -12.25
N SER A 279 15.92 -5.42 -12.14
CA SER A 279 15.13 -5.97 -13.24
C SER A 279 13.97 -5.06 -13.60
N THR A 280 13.38 -4.40 -12.61
CA THR A 280 12.44 -3.29 -12.74
C THR A 280 12.60 -2.31 -11.59
N ARG A 281 12.10 -1.09 -11.74
CA ARG A 281 12.03 -0.07 -10.68
C ARG A 281 10.62 0.34 -10.34
N VAL A 282 9.63 -0.26 -10.98
CA VAL A 282 8.21 0.03 -10.76
C VAL A 282 7.44 -1.27 -10.64
N ALA A 283 6.78 -1.46 -9.49
CA ALA A 283 5.93 -2.61 -9.25
C ALA A 283 4.62 -2.19 -8.59
N SER A 284 3.52 -2.82 -8.97
CA SER A 284 2.24 -2.72 -8.29
C SER A 284 1.73 -4.10 -7.92
N CYS A 285 1.17 -4.26 -6.72
CA CYS A 285 0.60 -5.51 -6.26
C CYS A 285 -0.74 -5.28 -5.57
N MET A 286 -1.77 -5.92 -6.07
CA MET A 286 -3.07 -5.97 -5.42
C MET A 286 -3.09 -7.12 -4.43
N LEU A 287 -3.07 -6.81 -3.14
CA LEU A 287 -3.12 -7.80 -2.04
C LEU A 287 -4.50 -8.41 -1.89
N ALA A 288 -5.53 -7.61 -2.07
CA ALA A 288 -6.92 -8.01 -2.14
C ALA A 288 -7.67 -7.05 -3.06
N ASN A 289 -8.56 -7.59 -3.88
CA ASN A 289 -9.44 -6.75 -4.69
C ASN A 289 -10.57 -6.14 -3.83
N THR A 290 -11.29 -5.21 -4.41
CA THR A 290 -12.34 -4.47 -3.70
C THR A 290 -13.63 -5.26 -3.51
N ASN A 291 -13.75 -6.42 -4.12
CA ASN A 291 -14.87 -7.35 -3.95
C ASN A 291 -14.34 -8.75 -3.64
N SER A 292 -13.28 -8.81 -2.82
CA SER A 292 -12.60 -10.05 -2.47
C SER A 292 -13.54 -11.03 -1.78
N ARG A 293 -13.70 -12.21 -2.36
CA ARG A 293 -14.46 -13.34 -1.81
C ARG A 293 -13.56 -14.37 -1.13
N ILE A 294 -12.30 -14.02 -0.92
CA ILE A 294 -11.38 -14.92 -0.22
C ILE A 294 -11.76 -14.99 1.25
N HIS A 295 -11.81 -16.21 1.77
CA HIS A 295 -11.89 -16.52 3.19
C HIS A 295 -10.49 -16.50 3.80
N TYR A 296 -10.38 -16.02 5.02
CA TYR A 296 -9.10 -15.94 5.74
C TYR A 296 -8.99 -17.06 6.78
N ASP A 297 -9.39 -18.28 6.40
CA ASP A 297 -9.42 -19.46 7.26
C ASP A 297 -8.06 -19.80 7.87
N PHE A 298 -6.97 -19.51 7.15
CA PHE A 298 -5.61 -19.67 7.65
C PHE A 298 -5.29 -18.78 8.88
N MET A 299 -6.16 -17.79 9.18
CA MET A 299 -6.10 -16.95 10.38
C MET A 299 -7.21 -17.29 11.38
N GLY A 300 -8.01 -18.31 11.14
CA GLY A 300 -9.19 -18.61 11.93
C GLY A 300 -10.38 -17.67 11.67
N VAL A 301 -10.37 -16.93 10.56
CA VAL A 301 -11.45 -16.03 10.15
C VAL A 301 -12.17 -16.64 8.94
N ASN A 302 -13.24 -17.38 9.22
CA ASN A 302 -14.09 -17.96 8.17
C ASN A 302 -15.08 -16.92 7.64
N ALA A 303 -14.60 -15.93 6.90
CA ALA A 303 -15.42 -14.89 6.31
C ALA A 303 -14.74 -14.26 5.09
N GLU A 304 -15.53 -13.89 4.10
CA GLU A 304 -15.07 -13.13 2.92
C GLU A 304 -14.74 -11.69 3.30
N PHE A 305 -13.61 -11.17 2.83
CA PHE A 305 -13.17 -9.81 3.16
C PHE A 305 -14.20 -8.75 2.75
N HIS A 306 -14.77 -8.85 1.56
CA HIS A 306 -15.79 -7.92 1.10
C HIS A 306 -17.06 -8.00 1.96
N TYR A 307 -17.50 -9.21 2.34
CA TYR A 307 -18.68 -9.36 3.20
C TYR A 307 -18.48 -8.68 4.55
N VAL A 308 -17.35 -8.89 5.21
CA VAL A 308 -17.11 -8.29 6.54
C VAL A 308 -16.85 -6.77 6.45
N SER A 309 -16.50 -6.23 5.29
CA SER A 309 -16.37 -4.78 5.11
C SER A 309 -17.71 -4.05 5.20
N HIS A 310 -18.83 -4.73 4.91
CA HIS A 310 -20.19 -4.22 5.07
C HIS A 310 -20.73 -4.43 6.49
N HIS A 311 -20.01 -3.91 7.47
CA HIS A 311 -20.21 -4.18 8.90
C HIS A 311 -21.30 -3.32 9.58
N VAL A 312 -21.79 -2.26 8.94
CA VAL A 312 -22.76 -1.33 9.55
C VAL A 312 -24.05 -2.05 9.95
N ARG A 313 -24.49 -2.99 9.12
CA ARG A 313 -25.70 -3.80 9.39
C ARG A 313 -25.46 -4.99 10.31
N ASN A 314 -24.20 -5.40 10.48
CA ASN A 314 -23.81 -6.54 11.30
C ASN A 314 -22.48 -6.28 12.01
N LYS A 315 -22.53 -5.70 13.19
CA LYS A 315 -21.34 -5.37 13.99
C LYS A 315 -20.55 -6.59 14.46
N LYS A 316 -21.16 -7.79 14.46
CA LYS A 316 -20.48 -9.04 14.85
C LYS A 316 -19.31 -9.39 13.94
N VAL A 317 -19.29 -8.85 12.69
CA VAL A 317 -18.19 -9.08 11.76
C VAL A 317 -17.00 -8.13 11.95
N LEU A 318 -17.12 -7.07 12.79
CA LEU A 318 -16.04 -6.11 13.02
C LEU A 318 -14.73 -6.73 13.49
N PRO A 319 -14.71 -7.70 14.44
CA PRO A 319 -13.46 -8.34 14.85
C PRO A 319 -12.76 -9.05 13.69
N ALA A 320 -13.51 -9.73 12.83
CA ALA A 320 -12.99 -10.37 11.63
C ALA A 320 -12.43 -9.33 10.63
N TYR A 321 -13.18 -8.24 10.40
CA TYR A 321 -12.75 -7.16 9.52
C TYR A 321 -11.47 -6.49 10.01
N ASP A 322 -11.36 -6.20 11.30
CA ASP A 322 -10.14 -5.65 11.90
C ASP A 322 -8.95 -6.64 11.78
N SER A 323 -9.19 -7.93 12.06
CA SER A 323 -8.14 -8.96 11.98
C SER A 323 -7.58 -9.09 10.56
N ILE A 324 -8.44 -9.09 9.53
CA ILE A 324 -8.02 -9.11 8.13
C ILE A 324 -7.21 -7.85 7.80
N ASN A 325 -7.66 -6.67 8.23
CA ASN A 325 -6.92 -5.44 8.01
C ASN A 325 -5.56 -5.43 8.72
N MET A 326 -5.47 -5.96 9.95
CA MET A 326 -4.20 -6.13 10.67
C MET A 326 -3.27 -7.10 9.93
N TRP A 327 -3.79 -8.16 9.34
CA TRP A 327 -3.00 -9.06 8.52
C TRP A 327 -2.41 -8.35 7.29
N HIS A 328 -3.19 -7.51 6.61
CA HIS A 328 -2.69 -6.74 5.47
C HIS A 328 -1.60 -5.75 5.86
N THR A 329 -1.69 -5.11 7.03
CA THR A 329 -0.60 -4.24 7.52
C THR A 329 0.64 -5.05 7.91
N ALA A 330 0.47 -6.28 8.41
CA ALA A 330 1.59 -7.18 8.67
C ALA A 330 2.35 -7.58 7.38
N GLN A 331 1.68 -7.63 6.22
CA GLN A 331 2.35 -7.87 4.94
C GLN A 331 3.25 -6.67 4.55
N LEU A 332 2.81 -5.45 4.78
CA LEU A 332 3.66 -4.27 4.60
C LEU A 332 4.91 -4.34 5.50
N ARG A 333 4.73 -4.70 6.77
CA ARG A 333 5.86 -4.93 7.69
C ARG A 333 6.84 -5.96 7.14
N TYR A 334 6.33 -7.10 6.68
CA TYR A 334 7.17 -8.17 6.10
C TYR A 334 8.04 -7.63 4.96
N LEU A 335 7.45 -6.87 4.02
CA LEU A 335 8.18 -6.28 2.89
C LEU A 335 9.26 -5.30 3.36
N ILE A 336 8.94 -4.42 4.31
CA ILE A 336 9.88 -3.46 4.90
C ILE A 336 11.07 -4.19 5.52
N GLU A 337 10.80 -5.14 6.42
CA GLU A 337 11.84 -5.89 7.13
C GLU A 337 12.74 -6.64 6.14
N LYS A 338 12.17 -7.26 5.12
CA LYS A 338 12.94 -7.97 4.09
C LYS A 338 13.83 -7.03 3.28
N MET A 339 13.31 -5.90 2.79
CA MET A 339 14.09 -4.94 2.03
C MET A 339 15.22 -4.30 2.85
N LYS A 340 15.06 -4.16 4.16
CA LYS A 340 16.10 -3.65 5.08
C LYS A 340 17.28 -4.61 5.25
N THR A 341 17.12 -5.89 4.97
CA THR A 341 18.24 -6.86 5.05
C THR A 341 19.11 -6.89 3.80
N LEU A 342 18.68 -6.26 2.71
CA LEU A 342 19.33 -6.36 1.40
C LEU A 342 20.17 -5.13 1.12
N PRO A 343 21.49 -5.26 0.93
CA PRO A 343 22.36 -4.13 0.61
C PRO A 343 22.07 -3.61 -0.80
N ASP A 344 22.03 -2.29 -0.96
CA ASP A 344 21.85 -1.62 -2.25
C ASP A 344 22.58 -0.28 -2.25
N GLY A 345 23.66 -0.19 -3.01
CA GLY A 345 24.50 1.00 -3.08
C GLY A 345 25.19 1.35 -1.76
N SER A 346 24.85 2.51 -1.21
CA SER A 346 25.38 3.01 0.07
C SER A 346 24.50 2.64 1.28
N GLY A 347 23.32 2.10 1.03
CA GLY A 347 22.33 1.73 2.05
C GLY A 347 21.72 0.36 1.80
N THR A 348 20.46 0.27 2.09
CA THR A 348 19.64 -0.94 1.86
C THR A 348 18.65 -0.73 0.71
N LEU A 349 18.07 -1.81 0.23
CA LEU A 349 17.02 -1.73 -0.78
C LEU A 349 15.82 -0.90 -0.28
N PHE A 350 15.55 -0.93 1.02
CA PHE A 350 14.52 -0.13 1.66
C PHE A 350 14.83 1.37 1.59
N ASP A 351 16.08 1.76 1.86
CA ASP A 351 16.49 3.17 1.81
C ASP A 351 16.30 3.77 0.41
N ASN A 352 16.45 2.96 -0.62
CA ASN A 352 16.31 3.32 -2.03
C ASN A 352 14.93 2.98 -2.62
N SER A 353 13.93 2.71 -1.79
CA SER A 353 12.57 2.40 -2.25
C SER A 353 11.54 3.39 -1.73
N LEU A 354 10.44 3.54 -2.46
CA LEU A 354 9.19 4.16 -2.07
C LEU A 354 8.11 3.10 -2.08
N ILE A 355 7.43 2.86 -0.96
CA ILE A 355 6.37 1.87 -0.84
C ILE A 355 5.08 2.61 -0.46
N LEU A 356 4.14 2.68 -1.39
CA LEU A 356 2.80 3.22 -1.15
C LEU A 356 1.86 2.06 -0.82
N TRP A 357 1.35 2.02 0.40
CA TRP A 357 0.34 1.05 0.84
C TRP A 357 -0.96 1.77 1.13
N GLY A 358 -2.11 1.23 0.68
CA GLY A 358 -3.39 1.84 0.98
C GLY A 358 -4.60 1.23 0.29
N SER A 359 -5.72 1.94 0.42
CA SER A 359 -7.00 1.62 -0.21
C SER A 359 -7.63 2.85 -0.82
N GLY A 360 -8.33 2.68 -1.93
CA GLY A 360 -9.06 3.77 -2.62
C GLY A 360 -10.38 4.17 -1.94
N ILE A 361 -10.77 3.47 -0.87
CA ILE A 361 -11.89 3.84 0.01
C ILE A 361 -11.43 3.73 1.47
N LYS A 362 -11.96 4.61 2.34
CA LYS A 362 -11.70 4.51 3.79
C LYS A 362 -12.68 3.55 4.45
N HIS A 363 -13.95 3.88 4.48
CA HIS A 363 -14.98 3.07 5.12
C HIS A 363 -15.52 2.01 4.16
N GLY A 364 -15.34 0.73 4.49
CA GLY A 364 -15.73 -0.36 3.59
C GLY A 364 -17.20 -0.44 3.25
N ASP A 365 -18.09 -0.05 4.17
CA ASP A 365 -19.55 -0.09 3.96
C ASP A 365 -20.06 1.17 3.23
N TYR A 366 -19.57 2.35 3.61
CA TYR A 366 -19.99 3.62 3.00
C TYR A 366 -19.19 4.00 1.76
N HIS A 367 -18.13 3.26 1.44
CA HIS A 367 -17.23 3.51 0.32
C HIS A 367 -16.70 4.96 0.31
N SER A 368 -16.42 5.53 1.49
CA SER A 368 -16.01 6.93 1.59
C SER A 368 -14.65 7.14 0.92
N LEU A 369 -14.56 8.22 0.14
CA LEU A 369 -13.35 8.62 -0.59
C LEU A 369 -12.54 9.67 0.16
N THR A 370 -12.94 9.99 1.39
CA THR A 370 -12.28 11.00 2.22
C THR A 370 -11.40 10.34 3.26
N ASP A 371 -10.28 11.00 3.57
CA ASP A 371 -9.33 10.56 4.59
C ASP A 371 -8.85 9.12 4.34
N LEU A 372 -8.40 8.85 3.11
CA LEU A 372 -8.01 7.50 2.67
C LEU A 372 -6.98 6.86 3.61
N PRO A 373 -7.04 5.53 3.84
CA PRO A 373 -6.03 4.83 4.61
C PRO A 373 -4.76 4.67 3.78
N VAL A 374 -3.74 5.45 4.13
CA VAL A 374 -2.48 5.53 3.38
C VAL A 374 -1.28 5.46 4.30
N VAL A 375 -0.35 4.58 3.97
CA VAL A 375 0.98 4.50 4.57
C VAL A 375 2.03 4.61 3.47
N LEU A 376 2.98 5.51 3.65
CA LEU A 376 4.19 5.59 2.85
C LEU A 376 5.36 5.01 3.65
N ALA A 377 6.18 4.17 3.04
CA ALA A 377 7.37 3.60 3.63
C ALA A 377 8.55 3.70 2.65
N GLY A 378 9.77 3.58 3.17
CA GLY A 378 10.98 3.65 2.37
C GLY A 378 11.56 5.05 2.23
N GLY A 379 12.90 5.12 2.20
CA GLY A 379 13.64 6.37 2.23
C GLY A 379 13.66 7.17 0.92
N GLY A 380 13.30 6.53 -0.21
CA GLY A 380 13.34 7.20 -1.52
C GLY A 380 14.70 7.76 -1.89
N GLY A 381 15.79 7.10 -1.49
CA GLY A 381 17.15 7.63 -1.64
C GLY A 381 17.46 8.82 -0.72
N GLY A 382 16.86 8.85 0.47
CA GLY A 382 17.02 9.94 1.46
C GLY A 382 16.08 11.12 1.25
N GLN A 383 15.08 11.00 0.36
CA GLN A 383 14.16 12.08 0.03
C GLN A 383 12.90 12.10 0.91
N VAL A 384 12.63 11.04 1.69
CA VAL A 384 11.47 10.93 2.55
C VAL A 384 11.88 10.93 4.01
N GLU A 385 11.27 11.80 4.81
CA GLU A 385 11.47 11.81 6.25
C GLU A 385 10.45 10.90 6.93
N LEU A 386 10.93 9.79 7.49
CA LEU A 386 10.14 8.68 8.04
C LEU A 386 9.85 8.85 9.55
N GLY A 387 9.09 7.91 10.12
CA GLY A 387 8.77 7.85 11.54
C GLY A 387 7.68 8.84 11.97
N ARG A 388 6.68 9.10 11.11
CA ARG A 388 5.73 10.19 11.34
C ARG A 388 4.28 9.82 11.07
N HIS A 389 3.39 10.54 11.75
CA HIS A 389 1.96 10.62 11.43
C HIS A 389 1.65 12.04 10.95
N VAL A 390 1.52 12.22 9.66
CA VAL A 390 1.24 13.53 9.03
C VAL A 390 -0.25 13.61 8.71
N ARG A 391 -1.00 14.29 9.57
CA ARG A 391 -2.42 14.57 9.35
C ARG A 391 -2.60 16.02 8.95
N TYR A 392 -3.10 16.25 7.74
CA TYR A 392 -3.30 17.61 7.22
C TYR A 392 -4.49 18.28 7.93
N PRO A 393 -4.36 19.55 8.36
CA PRO A 393 -5.46 20.27 9.03
C PRO A 393 -6.68 20.43 8.13
N GLU A 394 -6.45 20.60 6.83
CA GLU A 394 -7.47 20.63 5.79
C GLU A 394 -7.28 19.44 4.85
N ALA A 395 -8.38 18.93 4.30
CA ALA A 395 -8.33 17.85 3.33
C ALA A 395 -7.47 18.26 2.12
N ARG A 396 -6.58 17.36 1.71
CA ARG A 396 -5.73 17.51 0.53
C ARG A 396 -6.12 16.49 -0.53
N PRO A 397 -6.10 16.88 -1.81
CA PRO A 397 -6.28 15.91 -2.89
C PRO A 397 -5.25 14.78 -2.78
N PHE A 398 -5.71 13.53 -2.88
CA PHE A 398 -4.81 12.37 -2.91
C PHE A 398 -3.85 12.42 -4.11
N GLY A 399 -4.28 13.03 -5.21
CA GLY A 399 -3.44 13.30 -6.37
C GLY A 399 -2.17 14.10 -6.06
N ASN A 400 -2.17 14.91 -4.99
CA ASN A 400 -0.96 15.61 -4.55
C ASN A 400 0.13 14.64 -4.06
N LEU A 401 -0.25 13.56 -3.38
CA LEU A 401 0.69 12.49 -3.01
C LEU A 401 1.23 11.79 -4.26
N LEU A 402 0.36 11.41 -5.20
CA LEU A 402 0.78 10.74 -6.43
C LEU A 402 1.75 11.60 -7.23
N LEU A 403 1.45 12.90 -7.37
CA LEU A 403 2.34 13.87 -8.02
C LEU A 403 3.70 13.98 -7.30
N THR A 404 3.68 13.98 -5.96
CA THR A 404 4.91 14.01 -5.16
C THR A 404 5.76 12.76 -5.39
N LEU A 405 5.15 11.57 -5.37
CA LEU A 405 5.85 10.32 -5.67
C LEU A 405 6.43 10.30 -7.08
N MET A 406 5.69 10.83 -8.07
CA MET A 406 6.22 10.98 -9.44
C MET A 406 7.47 11.85 -9.47
N LYS A 407 7.48 12.96 -8.75
CA LYS A 407 8.65 13.86 -8.66
C LYS A 407 9.82 13.20 -7.94
N LEU A 408 9.58 12.47 -6.84
CA LEU A 408 10.63 11.72 -6.13
C LEU A 408 11.25 10.62 -7.00
N MET A 409 10.48 10.06 -7.93
CA MET A 409 10.96 9.11 -8.95
C MET A 409 11.62 9.80 -10.16
N GLY A 410 11.73 11.12 -10.16
CA GLY A 410 12.32 11.91 -11.24
C GLY A 410 11.42 12.09 -12.48
N ALA A 411 10.17 11.66 -12.43
CA ALA A 411 9.25 11.80 -13.56
C ALA A 411 8.78 13.26 -13.74
N PRO A 412 8.86 13.83 -14.96
CA PRO A 412 8.48 15.22 -15.24
C PRO A 412 6.94 15.31 -15.37
N ALA A 413 6.26 15.45 -14.24
CA ALA A 413 4.81 15.64 -14.24
C ALA A 413 4.47 16.99 -13.60
N GLU A 414 3.53 17.72 -14.17
CA GLU A 414 3.00 18.97 -13.62
C GLU A 414 1.73 18.73 -12.80
N SER A 415 0.96 17.73 -13.20
CA SER A 415 -0.29 17.35 -12.52
C SER A 415 -0.65 15.89 -12.76
N ILE A 416 -1.50 15.36 -11.90
CA ILE A 416 -2.19 14.08 -12.08
C ILE A 416 -3.56 14.14 -11.42
N GLY A 417 -4.60 13.73 -12.14
CA GLY A 417 -5.97 13.70 -11.64
C GLY A 417 -6.40 15.03 -11.00
N ASP A 418 -6.84 14.95 -9.75
CA ASP A 418 -7.32 16.08 -8.95
C ASP A 418 -6.19 16.88 -8.26
N SER A 419 -4.92 16.60 -8.57
CA SER A 419 -3.80 17.25 -7.91
C SER A 419 -3.80 18.76 -8.10
N THR A 420 -3.51 19.50 -7.01
CA THR A 420 -3.39 20.95 -6.98
C THR A 420 -1.95 21.43 -6.75
N GLY A 421 -1.02 20.50 -6.60
CA GLY A 421 0.40 20.74 -6.34
C GLY A 421 1.03 19.55 -5.60
N LEU A 422 2.27 19.73 -5.14
CA LEU A 422 2.97 18.72 -4.36
C LEU A 422 2.37 18.62 -2.94
N LEU A 423 2.43 17.43 -2.35
CA LEU A 423 2.01 17.21 -0.98
C LEU A 423 3.14 17.67 -0.02
N PRO A 424 2.91 18.69 0.82
CA PRO A 424 3.92 19.14 1.78
C PRO A 424 4.14 18.10 2.88
N GLY A 425 5.29 18.13 3.53
CA GLY A 425 5.57 17.27 4.68
C GLY A 425 6.02 15.84 4.34
N ILE A 426 6.42 15.57 3.09
CA ILE A 426 7.00 14.26 2.73
C ILE A 426 8.52 14.30 2.92
N SER A 427 9.20 15.31 2.39
CA SER A 427 10.67 15.45 2.44
C SER A 427 11.18 16.20 3.67
N SER A 428 10.29 16.76 4.48
CA SER A 428 10.64 17.49 5.72
C SER A 428 9.45 17.48 6.67
N LYS A 429 9.70 17.74 7.95
CA LYS A 429 8.61 17.83 8.94
C LYS A 429 7.59 18.87 8.51
N ALA A 430 6.33 18.48 8.49
CA ALA A 430 5.22 19.35 8.13
C ALA A 430 4.94 20.39 9.21
N ASN A 431 5.30 20.09 10.47
CA ASN A 431 5.09 20.94 11.65
C ASN A 431 3.63 21.43 11.78
N PHE A 432 2.68 20.64 11.32
CA PHE A 432 1.27 20.94 11.57
C PHE A 432 1.00 20.89 13.06
N LYS A 433 0.32 21.92 13.57
CA LYS A 433 -0.15 21.86 14.96
C LYS A 433 -1.07 20.65 15.09
N PRO A 434 -0.84 19.77 16.09
CA PRO A 434 -1.78 18.71 16.36
C PRO A 434 -3.17 19.31 16.54
N VAL A 435 -4.20 18.61 16.09
CA VAL A 435 -5.57 18.95 16.50
C VAL A 435 -5.64 18.60 17.98
N ASN A 436 -5.32 19.60 18.82
CA ASN A 436 -5.38 19.41 20.26
C ASN A 436 -6.87 19.52 20.69
N PRO A 437 -7.48 18.43 21.13
CA PRO A 437 -8.83 18.49 21.66
C PRO A 437 -8.97 19.37 22.90
N ASP A 438 -7.87 19.75 23.53
CA ASP A 438 -7.84 20.49 24.80
C ASP A 438 -7.43 21.97 24.64
N ASP A 439 -7.51 22.56 23.45
CA ASP A 439 -7.12 23.98 23.21
C ASP A 439 -8.11 25.00 23.79
N GLY A 440 -9.16 24.55 24.44
CA GLY A 440 -10.18 25.40 25.09
C GLY A 440 -11.11 26.12 24.09
N SER A 441 -10.96 25.88 22.78
CA SER A 441 -11.75 26.57 21.75
C SER A 441 -13.15 25.98 21.54
N TRP A 442 -13.44 24.80 22.11
CA TRP A 442 -14.66 24.05 21.84
C TRP A 442 -15.70 24.29 22.93
N LYS A 443 -16.66 25.11 22.61
CA LYS A 443 -17.72 25.56 23.54
C LYS A 443 -19.08 25.26 22.97
N ILE A 444 -20.06 25.11 23.87
CA ILE A 444 -21.45 25.24 23.53
C ILE A 444 -21.67 26.72 23.21
N THR A 445 -22.01 27.04 21.96
CA THR A 445 -22.11 28.42 21.49
C THR A 445 -23.49 28.98 21.61
N GLN A 446 -24.53 28.14 21.61
CA GLN A 446 -25.92 28.57 21.70
C GLN A 446 -26.79 27.43 22.28
N CYS A 447 -27.68 27.78 23.21
CA CYS A 447 -28.71 26.90 23.74
C CYS A 447 -30.00 27.73 23.93
N ASP A 448 -31.06 27.44 23.18
CA ASP A 448 -32.34 28.13 23.21
C ASP A 448 -33.47 27.21 23.73
N GLY A 449 -33.19 26.42 24.73
CA GLY A 449 -34.14 25.50 25.36
C GLY A 449 -34.38 24.20 24.62
N GLN A 450 -34.33 24.18 23.30
CA GLN A 450 -34.51 22.97 22.49
C GLN A 450 -33.45 22.78 21.41
N THR A 451 -32.81 23.86 20.96
CA THR A 451 -31.76 23.82 19.94
C THR A 451 -30.41 24.15 20.55
N LEU A 452 -29.43 23.30 20.32
CA LEU A 452 -28.06 23.48 20.78
C LEU A 452 -27.12 23.51 19.58
N THR A 453 -26.23 24.48 19.56
CA THR A 453 -25.06 24.51 18.70
C THR A 453 -23.82 24.24 19.54
N ALA A 454 -23.09 23.22 19.19
CA ALA A 454 -21.89 22.81 19.91
C ALA A 454 -20.73 22.65 18.93
N LYS A 455 -19.53 23.06 19.37
CA LYS A 455 -18.29 22.88 18.63
C LYS A 455 -17.38 21.94 19.42
N GLY A 456 -16.80 20.94 18.75
CA GLY A 456 -15.93 19.99 19.40
C GLY A 456 -15.31 18.99 18.44
N LEU A 457 -14.45 18.12 18.96
CA LEU A 457 -13.83 17.03 18.19
C LEU A 457 -14.86 15.92 17.95
N LEU A 458 -15.17 15.67 16.70
CA LEU A 458 -16.07 14.61 16.31
C LEU A 458 -15.37 13.25 16.46
N ARG A 459 -15.96 12.37 17.25
CA ARG A 459 -15.49 11.01 17.49
C ARG A 459 -16.63 10.03 17.20
N ILE A 460 -16.28 8.77 17.03
CA ILE A 460 -17.25 7.69 17.04
C ILE A 460 -16.88 6.75 18.18
N GLU A 461 -17.86 6.30 18.92
CA GLU A 461 -17.71 5.24 19.92
C GLU A 461 -18.69 4.10 19.64
N ILE A 462 -18.30 2.91 20.01
CA ILE A 462 -19.14 1.72 19.90
C ILE A 462 -19.50 1.26 21.31
N GLU A 463 -20.78 1.33 21.63
CA GLU A 463 -21.31 0.81 22.88
C GLU A 463 -22.40 -0.20 22.57
N ARG A 464 -22.32 -1.41 23.13
CA ARG A 464 -23.33 -2.48 22.96
C ARG A 464 -23.72 -2.73 21.49
N GLU A 465 -22.70 -2.85 20.62
CA GLU A 465 -22.87 -3.09 19.17
C GLU A 465 -23.52 -1.92 18.39
N GLN A 466 -23.67 -0.73 18.99
CA GLN A 466 -24.16 0.46 18.30
C GLN A 466 -23.07 1.51 18.18
N GLU A 467 -22.99 2.14 17.00
CA GLU A 467 -22.12 3.29 16.77
C GLU A 467 -22.83 4.57 17.18
N TYR A 468 -22.11 5.38 17.96
CA TYR A 468 -22.55 6.72 18.32
C TYR A 468 -21.50 7.73 17.87
N TYR A 469 -21.97 8.83 17.33
CA TYR A 469 -21.12 9.99 17.14
C TYR A 469 -21.08 10.78 18.44
N LEU A 470 -19.88 11.08 18.90
CA LEU A 470 -19.65 11.93 20.08
C LEU A 470 -18.93 13.19 19.66
N LEU A 471 -19.35 14.31 20.20
CA LEU A 471 -18.65 15.58 20.12
C LEU A 471 -17.94 15.80 21.46
N ARG A 472 -16.62 15.62 21.50
CA ARG A 472 -15.80 15.90 22.68
C ARG A 472 -15.67 17.42 22.83
N LEU A 473 -16.18 17.95 23.93
CA LEU A 473 -16.10 19.37 24.26
C LEU A 473 -14.80 19.70 25.00
N SER A 474 -14.50 20.98 25.13
CA SER A 474 -13.27 21.45 25.79
C SER A 474 -13.19 21.12 27.28
N ASP A 475 -14.33 20.93 27.94
CA ASP A 475 -14.43 20.47 29.34
C ASP A 475 -14.26 18.96 29.49
N LYS A 476 -13.83 18.26 28.43
CA LYS A 476 -13.71 16.80 28.34
C LYS A 476 -15.03 16.03 28.46
N SER A 477 -16.17 16.73 28.48
CA SER A 477 -17.48 16.09 28.40
C SER A 477 -17.78 15.66 26.94
N ASP A 478 -18.62 14.63 26.80
CA ASP A 478 -19.08 14.15 25.52
C ASP A 478 -20.55 14.48 25.31
N LEU A 479 -20.85 15.03 24.15
CA LEU A 479 -22.20 15.25 23.66
C LEU A 479 -22.51 14.20 22.60
N MET A 480 -23.48 13.33 22.87
CA MET A 480 -23.88 12.30 21.92
C MET A 480 -24.60 12.92 20.73
N ILE A 481 -24.29 12.45 19.53
CA ILE A 481 -24.98 12.86 18.30
C ILE A 481 -25.72 11.64 17.75
N ARG A 482 -27.04 11.70 17.71
CA ARG A 482 -27.88 10.64 17.17
C ARG A 482 -28.34 10.99 15.76
N ILE A 483 -27.82 10.27 14.77
CA ILE A 483 -28.19 10.45 13.37
C ILE A 483 -29.11 9.30 12.97
N PRO A 484 -30.27 9.56 12.34
CA PRO A 484 -31.14 8.54 11.80
C PRO A 484 -30.40 7.68 10.77
N PHE A 485 -30.58 6.37 10.85
CA PHE A 485 -30.09 5.44 9.85
C PHE A 485 -30.62 5.81 8.45
N MET A 486 -29.77 5.80 7.42
CA MET A 486 -30.13 6.14 6.03
C MET A 486 -30.30 7.65 5.68
N ASN A 487 -29.72 8.56 6.42
CA ASN A 487 -29.78 9.98 6.05
C ASN A 487 -28.46 10.44 5.41
N ASN A 488 -28.53 11.25 4.34
CA ASN A 488 -27.37 11.92 3.70
C ASN A 488 -26.50 12.72 4.71
N HIS A 489 -27.04 13.06 5.87
CA HIS A 489 -26.31 13.67 6.98
C HIS A 489 -25.24 12.74 7.57
N ARG A 490 -25.46 11.42 7.59
CA ARG A 490 -24.49 10.46 8.15
C ARG A 490 -23.17 10.48 7.37
N LEU A 491 -23.22 10.51 6.05
CA LEU A 491 -22.03 10.64 5.20
C LEU A 491 -21.22 11.92 5.50
N ARG A 492 -21.89 13.01 5.88
CA ARG A 492 -21.22 14.26 6.25
C ARG A 492 -20.52 14.15 7.61
N PHE A 493 -21.06 13.35 8.55
CA PHE A 493 -20.41 13.11 9.83
C PHE A 493 -19.20 12.19 9.68
N ASP A 494 -19.32 11.10 8.94
CA ASP A 494 -18.21 10.18 8.69
C ASP A 494 -17.00 10.90 8.08
N ARG A 495 -17.23 11.85 7.20
CA ARG A 495 -16.18 12.69 6.58
C ARG A 495 -15.46 13.61 7.54
N ASN A 496 -16.03 13.86 8.70
CA ASN A 496 -15.53 14.82 9.66
C ASN A 496 -15.08 14.19 10.98
N VAL A 497 -15.09 12.85 11.08
CA VAL A 497 -14.51 12.14 12.23
C VAL A 497 -13.03 12.50 12.37
N GLY A 498 -12.61 12.80 13.61
CA GLY A 498 -11.28 13.28 13.89
C GLY A 498 -11.04 14.76 13.60
N LYS A 499 -12.08 15.51 13.16
CA LYS A 499 -12.02 16.97 12.95
C LYS A 499 -12.82 17.71 14.01
N VAL A 500 -12.45 18.97 14.21
CA VAL A 500 -13.29 19.90 14.98
C VAL A 500 -14.45 20.33 14.10
N VAL A 501 -15.66 20.13 14.58
CA VAL A 501 -16.89 20.48 13.84
C VAL A 501 -17.84 21.29 14.72
N GLU A 502 -18.67 22.07 14.08
CA GLU A 502 -19.81 22.73 14.72
C GLU A 502 -21.09 22.00 14.31
N VAL A 503 -21.87 21.57 15.29
CA VAL A 503 -23.09 20.80 15.10
C VAL A 503 -24.26 21.52 15.75
N THR A 504 -25.33 21.73 15.01
CA THR A 504 -26.59 22.28 15.50
C THR A 504 -27.70 21.25 15.42
N GLY A 505 -28.39 21.02 16.52
CA GLY A 505 -29.49 20.09 16.61
C GLY A 505 -30.34 20.29 17.84
N GLN A 506 -31.44 19.53 17.95
CA GLN A 506 -32.25 19.53 19.16
C GLN A 506 -31.54 18.78 20.29
N TYR A 507 -31.41 19.46 21.41
CA TYR A 507 -30.83 18.84 22.63
C TYR A 507 -31.90 18.03 23.36
N LYS A 508 -31.54 16.80 23.72
CA LYS A 508 -32.36 15.90 24.55
C LYS A 508 -31.48 15.11 25.49
N VAL A 509 -32.03 14.71 26.60
CA VAL A 509 -31.39 13.68 27.44
C VAL A 509 -32.07 12.35 27.13
N ILE A 510 -31.31 11.41 26.54
CA ILE A 510 -31.78 10.08 26.17
C ILE A 510 -30.92 9.08 26.95
N ASP A 511 -31.57 8.20 27.70
CA ASP A 511 -30.92 7.19 28.55
C ASP A 511 -29.82 7.78 29.47
N GLY A 512 -30.10 8.98 30.03
CA GLY A 512 -29.16 9.71 30.89
C GLY A 512 -28.00 10.41 30.17
N LYS A 513 -27.88 10.26 28.85
CA LYS A 513 -26.83 10.88 28.03
C LYS A 513 -27.32 12.15 27.34
N LYS A 514 -26.53 13.23 27.43
CA LYS A 514 -26.76 14.46 26.66
C LYS A 514 -26.65 14.16 25.17
N THR A 515 -27.71 14.40 24.39
CA THR A 515 -27.79 13.96 22.99
C THR A 515 -28.30 15.07 22.09
N LEU A 516 -27.67 15.24 20.93
CA LEU A 516 -28.22 16.05 19.83
C LEU A 516 -28.96 15.15 18.82
N VAL A 517 -30.20 15.51 18.53
CA VAL A 517 -31.06 14.84 17.54
C VAL A 517 -31.56 15.85 16.53
N SER A 518 -32.14 15.36 15.42
CA SER A 518 -32.73 16.23 14.37
C SER A 518 -31.77 17.31 13.89
N LEU A 519 -30.60 16.94 13.48
CA LEU A 519 -29.50 17.83 13.12
C LEU A 519 -29.89 18.78 11.97
N LYS A 520 -29.65 20.08 12.13
CA LYS A 520 -29.88 21.09 11.11
C LYS A 520 -28.64 21.38 10.26
N ALA A 521 -27.45 21.28 10.82
CA ALA A 521 -26.20 21.51 10.12
C ALA A 521 -25.02 20.81 10.83
N ALA A 522 -24.03 20.38 10.05
CA ALA A 522 -22.67 20.11 10.51
C ALA A 522 -21.75 20.91 9.60
N LYS A 523 -21.02 21.85 10.12
CA LYS A 523 -20.02 22.61 9.39
C LYS A 523 -18.65 22.29 9.98
N ALA A 524 -17.71 21.91 9.11
CA ALA A 524 -16.30 22.07 9.46
C ALA A 524 -15.98 23.57 9.39
N PRO A 525 -15.21 24.12 10.30
CA PRO A 525 -14.79 25.51 10.26
C PRO A 525 -13.97 25.81 9.02
#